data_9f5995631d3755cadc29a509a1de3c70
#
_entry.id   9f5995631d3755cadc29a509a1de3c70
#
_cell.length_a   1.000
_cell.length_b   1.000
_cell.length_c   1.000
_cell.angle_alpha   90.00
_cell.angle_beta   90.00
_cell.angle_gamma   90.00
#
_symmetry.space_group_name_H-M   'P 1'
#
loop_
_entity.id
_entity.type
_entity.pdbx_description
1 polymer ?
#
loop_
_entity_poly.entity_id
_entity_poly.type
_entity_poly.pdbx_seq_one_letter_code
_entity_poly.pdbx_strand_id
1 'polypeptide(L)'
;YPLWSRGLGDVYKRQVLGEREELAAYSLDEKLEQTLQSALNQAMQAGKVALDSFPVAPNLLSQFQRAMPQVKEQMQRQGYQPVLVVLPQLRPLLARYARTFTQGSLVVLSYNEIPEQIRVNVLGTLG
;
A
#
# COMPACT_ATOMS: atom_id res chain seq x y z
N TYR A 1 -10.61 12.84 -13.88
CA TYR A 1 -9.65 11.80 -13.52
C TYR A 1 -10.11 11.07 -12.27
N PRO A 2 -9.96 9.74 -12.22
CA PRO A 2 -10.18 9.00 -10.99
C PRO A 2 -9.26 9.51 -9.87
N LEU A 3 -9.73 9.45 -8.63
CA LEU A 3 -8.94 9.91 -7.49
C LEU A 3 -7.58 9.22 -7.39
N TRP A 4 -7.52 7.93 -7.76
CA TRP A 4 -6.28 7.16 -7.67
C TRP A 4 -5.19 7.68 -8.61
N SER A 5 -5.56 8.33 -9.73
CA SER A 5 -4.59 8.83 -10.69
C SER A 5 -4.12 10.26 -10.41
N ARG A 6 -4.76 10.99 -9.50
CA ARG A 6 -4.41 12.39 -9.22
C ARG A 6 -3.01 12.57 -8.65
N GLY A 7 -2.59 11.67 -7.77
CA GLY A 7 -1.27 11.74 -7.18
C GLY A 7 -0.20 11.00 -7.96
N LEU A 8 -0.57 10.31 -9.03
CA LEU A 8 0.32 9.42 -9.76
C LEU A 8 0.76 9.98 -11.11
N GLY A 9 -0.06 10.85 -11.72
CA GLY A 9 0.22 11.40 -13.03
C GLY A 9 0.03 10.42 -14.17
N ASP A 10 0.03 10.95 -15.40
CA ASP A 10 -0.24 10.15 -16.61
C ASP A 10 0.87 9.14 -16.90
N VAL A 11 2.12 9.49 -16.63
CA VAL A 11 3.26 8.59 -16.85
C VAL A 11 3.13 7.35 -15.98
N TYR A 12 2.83 7.53 -14.70
CA TYR A 12 2.63 6.43 -13.78
C TYR A 12 1.46 5.56 -14.20
N LYS A 13 0.36 6.17 -14.59
CA LYS A 13 -0.84 5.47 -15.07
C LYS A 13 -0.51 4.57 -16.25
N ARG A 14 0.29 5.06 -17.19
CA ARG A 14 0.72 4.28 -18.35
C ARG A 14 1.63 3.13 -17.97
N GLN A 15 2.53 3.36 -17.02
CA GLN A 15 3.47 2.33 -16.55
C GLN A 15 2.75 1.21 -15.81
N VAL A 16 1.75 1.54 -15.00
CA VAL A 16 1.03 0.58 -14.17
C VAL A 16 -0.03 -0.18 -14.97
N LEU A 17 -0.83 0.53 -15.76
CA LEU A 17 -1.97 -0.05 -16.47
C LEU A 17 -1.64 -0.47 -17.89
N GLY A 18 -0.80 0.33 -18.59
CA GLY A 18 -0.54 0.10 -20.00
C GLY A 18 -1.84 0.04 -20.81
N GLU A 19 -1.95 -0.90 -21.73
CA GLU A 19 -3.18 -1.19 -22.47
C GLU A 19 -4.08 -2.20 -21.74
N ARG A 20 -3.61 -2.75 -20.62
CA ARG A 20 -4.35 -3.75 -19.87
C ARG A 20 -5.18 -3.05 -18.79
N GLU A 21 -6.43 -3.45 -18.67
CA GLU A 21 -7.30 -3.01 -17.57
C GLU A 21 -7.03 -3.85 -16.33
N GLU A 22 -5.74 -4.01 -15.99
CA GLU A 22 -5.30 -4.86 -14.91
C GLU A 22 -4.14 -4.20 -14.17
N LEU A 23 -4.19 -4.21 -12.85
CA LEU A 23 -3.16 -3.67 -11.97
C LEU A 23 -2.50 -4.83 -11.22
N ALA A 24 -1.22 -5.05 -11.47
CA ALA A 24 -0.44 -6.00 -10.70
C ALA A 24 0.00 -5.35 -9.39
N ALA A 25 -0.26 -6.01 -8.27
CA ALA A 25 0.00 -5.44 -6.94
C ALA A 25 0.22 -6.53 -5.91
N TYR A 26 0.85 -6.16 -4.79
CA TYR A 26 0.84 -6.96 -3.57
C TYR A 26 -0.27 -6.47 -2.65
N SER A 27 -0.75 -7.34 -1.78
CA SER A 27 -1.69 -6.98 -0.72
C SER A 27 -1.05 -7.23 0.64
N LEU A 28 -1.70 -6.76 1.71
CA LEU A 28 -1.26 -7.10 3.07
C LEU A 28 -1.70 -8.51 3.44
N ASP A 29 -0.85 -9.21 4.19
CA ASP A 29 -1.24 -10.43 4.87
C ASP A 29 -2.43 -10.15 5.79
N GLU A 30 -3.39 -11.08 5.84
CA GLU A 30 -4.63 -10.90 6.59
C GLU A 30 -4.38 -10.64 8.08
N LYS A 31 -3.47 -11.40 8.67
CA LYS A 31 -3.13 -11.23 10.09
C LYS A 31 -2.51 -9.86 10.37
N LEU A 32 -1.63 -9.42 9.48
CA LEU A 32 -0.97 -8.13 9.59
C LEU A 32 -1.99 -7.00 9.44
N GLU A 33 -2.92 -7.14 8.50
CA GLU A 33 -4.00 -6.18 8.30
C GLU A 33 -4.88 -6.07 9.54
N GLN A 34 -5.28 -7.20 10.12
CA GLN A 34 -6.09 -7.22 11.34
C GLN A 34 -5.36 -6.59 12.52
N THR A 35 -4.07 -6.83 12.66
CA THR A 35 -3.26 -6.25 13.71
C THR A 35 -3.20 -4.71 13.57
N LEU A 36 -3.02 -4.22 12.36
CA LEU A 36 -3.02 -2.78 12.11
C LEU A 36 -4.39 -2.16 12.34
N GLN A 37 -5.46 -2.84 11.94
CA GLN A 37 -6.82 -2.38 12.21
C GLN A 37 -7.09 -2.26 13.71
N SER A 38 -6.64 -3.23 14.48
CA SER A 38 -6.77 -3.20 15.94
C SER A 38 -6.01 -2.02 16.55
N ALA A 39 -4.79 -1.77 16.06
CA ALA A 39 -4.00 -0.63 16.52
C ALA A 39 -4.68 0.70 16.20
N LEU A 40 -5.26 0.82 15.00
CA LEU A 40 -6.02 2.00 14.61
C LEU A 40 -7.26 2.20 15.49
N ASN A 41 -8.01 1.14 15.73
CA ASN A 41 -9.21 1.19 16.57
C ASN A 41 -8.87 1.61 18.01
N GLN A 42 -7.79 1.12 18.56
CA GLN A 42 -7.32 1.53 19.89
C GLN A 42 -6.95 3.01 19.92
N ALA A 43 -6.27 3.50 18.88
CA ALA A 43 -5.93 4.91 18.78
C ALA A 43 -7.18 5.78 18.67
N MET A 44 -8.18 5.34 17.91
CA MET A 44 -9.45 6.05 17.79
C MET A 44 -10.21 6.12 19.12
N GLN A 45 -10.21 5.05 19.89
CA GLN A 45 -10.83 5.02 21.22
C GLN A 45 -10.12 5.95 22.20
N ALA A 46 -8.82 6.13 22.05
CA ALA A 46 -8.06 7.06 22.87
C ALA A 46 -8.27 8.53 22.47
N GLY A 47 -9.01 8.79 21.38
CA GLY A 47 -9.34 10.15 20.93
C GLY A 47 -8.20 10.88 20.23
N LYS A 48 -7.09 10.22 19.96
CA LYS A 48 -5.95 10.81 19.28
C LYS A 48 -5.67 10.03 17.99
N VAL A 49 -6.25 10.49 16.89
CA VAL A 49 -6.07 9.80 15.61
C VAL A 49 -5.41 10.72 14.61
N ALA A 50 -4.13 10.43 14.33
CA ALA A 50 -3.52 10.82 13.07
C ALA A 50 -3.42 9.53 12.24
N LEU A 51 -4.13 9.45 11.12
CA LEU A 51 -4.19 8.22 10.32
C LEU A 51 -2.84 7.81 9.74
N ASP A 52 -1.91 8.75 9.63
CA ASP A 52 -0.57 8.51 9.11
C ASP A 52 0.49 8.27 10.19
N SER A 53 0.10 8.30 11.47
CA SER A 53 1.07 8.23 12.56
C SER A 53 0.52 7.63 13.86
N PHE A 54 -0.51 6.80 13.78
CA PHE A 54 -1.01 6.15 14.99
C PHE A 54 0.02 5.10 15.51
N PRO A 55 0.03 4.82 16.84
CA PRO A 55 1.02 3.93 17.42
C PRO A 55 0.93 2.51 16.88
N VAL A 56 2.08 1.96 16.52
CA VAL A 56 2.22 0.59 16.03
C VAL A 56 3.32 -0.09 16.82
N ALA A 57 3.15 -1.37 17.15
CA ALA A 57 4.15 -2.12 17.88
C ALA A 57 5.51 -2.10 17.15
N PRO A 58 6.63 -1.96 17.88
CA PRO A 58 7.96 -1.85 17.25
C PRO A 58 8.33 -3.03 16.36
N ASN A 59 7.88 -4.24 16.69
CA ASN A 59 8.13 -5.42 15.88
C ASN A 59 7.42 -5.35 14.52
N LEU A 60 6.23 -4.75 14.46
CA LEU A 60 5.52 -4.53 13.21
C LEU A 60 6.25 -3.50 12.33
N LEU A 61 6.72 -2.43 12.94
CA LEU A 61 7.49 -1.41 12.23
C LEU A 61 8.74 -2.03 11.60
N SER A 62 9.47 -2.85 12.36
CA SER A 62 10.65 -3.56 11.86
C SER A 62 10.29 -4.51 10.72
N GLN A 63 9.14 -5.17 10.80
CA GLN A 63 8.65 -6.07 9.76
C GLN A 63 8.40 -5.32 8.46
N PHE A 64 7.74 -4.16 8.52
CA PHE A 64 7.51 -3.31 7.34
C PHE A 64 8.83 -2.79 6.77
N GLN A 65 9.75 -2.39 7.62
CA GLN A 65 11.05 -1.88 7.20
C GLN A 65 11.81 -2.92 6.37
N ARG A 66 11.66 -4.20 6.67
CA ARG A 66 12.28 -5.29 5.92
C ARG A 66 11.46 -5.73 4.72
N ALA A 67 10.14 -5.82 4.89
CA ALA A 67 9.25 -6.42 3.89
C ALA A 67 8.97 -5.48 2.71
N MET A 68 8.82 -4.19 2.95
CA MET A 68 8.50 -3.25 1.88
C MET A 68 9.57 -3.18 0.78
N PRO A 69 10.88 -3.09 1.11
CA PRO A 69 11.89 -3.14 0.07
C PRO A 69 11.92 -4.47 -0.68
N GLN A 70 11.60 -5.58 -0.02
CA GLN A 70 11.53 -6.90 -0.67
C GLN A 70 10.39 -6.97 -1.69
N VAL A 71 9.23 -6.45 -1.35
CA VAL A 71 8.09 -6.37 -2.27
C VAL A 71 8.45 -5.52 -3.50
N LYS A 72 9.06 -4.37 -3.25
CA LYS A 72 9.54 -3.49 -4.31
C LYS A 72 10.47 -4.24 -5.26
N GLU A 73 11.49 -4.92 -4.73
CA GLU A 73 12.45 -5.65 -5.55
C GLU A 73 11.81 -6.80 -6.34
N GLN A 74 10.92 -7.55 -5.70
CA GLN A 74 10.23 -8.66 -6.36
C GLN A 74 9.41 -8.18 -7.57
N MET A 75 8.68 -7.11 -7.40
CA MET A 75 7.87 -6.56 -8.48
C MET A 75 8.75 -6.00 -9.61
N GLN A 76 9.82 -5.30 -9.27
CA GLN A 76 10.75 -4.76 -10.26
C GLN A 76 11.44 -5.86 -11.07
N ARG A 77 11.80 -6.97 -10.44
CA ARG A 77 12.39 -8.12 -11.11
C ARG A 77 11.43 -8.75 -12.12
N GLN A 78 10.14 -8.69 -11.84
CA GLN A 78 9.11 -9.22 -12.75
C GLN A 78 8.69 -8.22 -13.82
N GLY A 79 9.28 -7.02 -13.81
CA GLY A 79 8.97 -5.97 -14.78
C GLY A 79 7.75 -5.13 -14.43
N TYR A 80 7.26 -5.20 -13.20
CA TYR A 80 6.11 -4.42 -12.75
C TYR A 80 6.54 -3.18 -11.98
N GLN A 81 5.67 -2.17 -12.00
CA GLN A 81 5.77 -1.04 -11.09
C GLN A 81 5.37 -1.52 -9.69
N PRO A 82 6.20 -1.25 -8.65
CA PRO A 82 5.86 -1.69 -7.29
C PRO A 82 4.61 -0.99 -6.75
N VAL A 83 3.59 -1.78 -6.41
CA VAL A 83 2.32 -1.29 -5.89
C VAL A 83 1.85 -2.21 -4.76
N LEU A 84 1.43 -1.60 -3.66
CA LEU A 84 0.79 -2.28 -2.54
C LEU A 84 -0.63 -1.76 -2.41
N VAL A 85 -1.63 -2.66 -2.42
CA VAL A 85 -3.03 -2.30 -2.26
C VAL A 85 -3.49 -2.66 -0.85
N VAL A 86 -4.10 -1.70 -0.17
CA VAL A 86 -4.46 -1.83 1.25
C VAL A 86 -5.86 -1.28 1.50
N LEU A 87 -6.37 -1.49 2.71
CA LEU A 87 -7.63 -0.87 3.13
C LEU A 87 -7.49 0.66 3.21
N PRO A 88 -8.57 1.40 2.92
CA PRO A 88 -8.50 2.86 2.92
C PRO A 88 -8.03 3.46 4.25
N GLN A 89 -8.42 2.87 5.37
CA GLN A 89 -8.05 3.36 6.69
C GLN A 89 -6.56 3.23 6.97
N LEU A 90 -5.90 2.25 6.34
CA LEU A 90 -4.48 1.97 6.57
C LEU A 90 -3.57 2.65 5.56
N ARG A 91 -4.14 3.17 4.47
CA ARG A 91 -3.36 3.77 3.39
C ARG A 91 -2.46 4.93 3.85
N PRO A 92 -2.93 5.90 4.65
CA PRO A 92 -2.07 7.02 5.04
C PRO A 92 -0.81 6.57 5.80
N LEU A 93 -0.97 5.64 6.74
CA LEU A 93 0.17 5.12 7.50
C LEU A 93 1.13 4.33 6.61
N LEU A 94 0.60 3.44 5.79
CA LEU A 94 1.41 2.57 4.94
C LEU A 94 2.08 3.35 3.80
N ALA A 95 1.43 4.40 3.29
CA ALA A 95 2.06 5.28 2.32
C ALA A 95 3.26 6.02 2.91
N ARG A 96 3.16 6.44 4.17
CA ARG A 96 4.26 7.07 4.88
C ARG A 96 5.43 6.09 5.07
N TYR A 97 5.13 4.84 5.49
CA TYR A 97 6.15 3.82 5.65
C TYR A 97 6.84 3.51 4.31
N ALA A 98 6.06 3.39 3.24
CA ALA A 98 6.62 3.11 1.92
C ALA A 98 7.57 4.23 1.46
N ARG A 99 7.21 5.48 1.67
CA ARG A 99 8.10 6.60 1.36
C ARG A 99 9.39 6.56 2.16
N THR A 100 9.30 6.20 3.43
CA THR A 100 10.45 6.17 4.33
C THR A 100 11.36 4.98 4.01
N PHE A 101 10.78 3.79 3.80
CA PHE A 101 11.56 2.55 3.69
C PHE A 101 11.98 2.20 2.28
N THR A 102 11.34 2.77 1.26
CA THR A 102 11.65 2.50 -0.15
C THR A 102 11.97 3.77 -0.95
N GLN A 103 12.12 4.90 -0.28
CA GLN A 103 12.34 6.22 -0.90
C GLN A 103 11.28 6.55 -1.96
N GLY A 104 10.04 6.12 -1.71
CA GLY A 104 8.93 6.39 -2.61
C GLY A 104 8.83 5.47 -3.82
N SER A 105 9.65 4.42 -3.90
CA SER A 105 9.62 3.47 -5.02
C SER A 105 8.40 2.55 -4.97
N LEU A 106 7.91 2.23 -3.78
CA LEU A 106 6.68 1.44 -3.60
C LEU A 106 5.51 2.40 -3.41
N VAL A 107 4.51 2.28 -4.27
CA VAL A 107 3.30 3.10 -4.19
C VAL A 107 2.23 2.34 -3.44
N VAL A 108 1.56 3.02 -2.51
CA VAL A 108 0.47 2.44 -1.73
C VAL A 108 -0.84 3.03 -2.20
N LEU A 109 -1.75 2.15 -2.61
CA LEU A 109 -3.09 2.51 -3.04
C LEU A 109 -4.12 1.83 -2.14
N SER A 110 -5.27 2.46 -1.95
CA SER A 110 -6.40 1.81 -1.30
C SER A 110 -7.33 1.22 -2.35
N TYR A 111 -8.10 0.20 -1.96
CA TYR A 111 -9.02 -0.46 -2.87
C TYR A 111 -10.06 0.50 -3.47
N ASN A 112 -10.48 1.51 -2.73
CA ASN A 112 -11.47 2.49 -3.21
C ASN A 112 -10.88 3.52 -4.17
N GLU A 113 -9.56 3.59 -4.29
CA GLU A 113 -8.90 4.48 -5.26
C GLU A 113 -8.79 3.85 -6.64
N ILE A 114 -9.01 2.55 -6.75
CA ILE A 114 -8.89 1.81 -8.00
C ILE A 114 -10.26 1.76 -8.67
N PRO A 115 -10.39 2.19 -9.94
CA PRO A 115 -11.66 2.11 -10.66
C PRO A 115 -12.17 0.67 -10.76
N GLU A 116 -13.50 0.50 -10.74
CA GLU A 116 -14.13 -0.83 -10.78
C GLU A 116 -13.77 -1.62 -12.04
N GLN A 117 -13.55 -0.94 -13.15
CA GLN A 117 -13.19 -1.60 -14.41
C GLN A 117 -11.76 -2.15 -14.41
N ILE A 118 -10.94 -1.78 -13.42
CA ILE A 118 -9.56 -2.25 -13.31
C ILE A 118 -9.54 -3.50 -12.44
N ARG A 119 -8.97 -4.59 -12.94
CA ARG A 119 -8.73 -5.80 -12.16
C ARG A 119 -7.45 -5.65 -11.36
N VAL A 120 -7.52 -6.01 -10.09
CA VAL A 120 -6.32 -6.11 -9.26
C VAL A 120 -5.82 -7.55 -9.32
N ASN A 121 -4.64 -7.73 -9.90
CA ASN A 121 -3.97 -9.03 -9.92
C ASN A 121 -2.99 -9.10 -8.77
N VAL A 122 -3.35 -9.81 -7.71
CA VAL A 122 -2.53 -9.93 -6.51
C VAL A 122 -1.41 -10.94 -6.77
N LEU A 123 -0.18 -10.46 -6.81
CA LEU A 123 1.01 -11.30 -7.07
C LEU A 123 1.49 -12.01 -5.81
N GLY A 124 1.19 -11.47 -4.65
CA GLY A 124 1.60 -12.03 -3.37
C GLY A 124 1.17 -11.13 -2.23
N THR A 125 1.56 -11.49 -1.01
CA THR A 125 1.23 -10.74 0.19
C THR A 125 2.48 -10.24 0.90
N LEU A 126 2.37 -9.05 1.51
CA LEU A 126 3.38 -8.51 2.38
C LEU A 126 3.07 -8.94 3.82
N GLY A 127 4.02 -9.56 4.45
CA GLY A 127 3.83 -10.00 5.84
C GLY A 127 4.42 -11.34 6.21
#